data_49ef4a13007e22d9b948bc84c780ed40
#
_entry.id   49ef4a13007e22d9b948bc84c780ed40
#
_cell.length_a   1.000
_cell.length_b   1.000
_cell.length_c   1.000
_cell.angle_alpha   90.00
_cell.angle_beta   90.00
_cell.angle_gamma   90.00
#
_symmetry.space_group_name_H-M   'P 1'
#
loop_
_entity.id
_entity.type
_entity.pdbx_description
1 polymer ?
#
loop_
_entity_poly.entity_id
_entity_poly.type
_entity_poly.pdbx_seq_one_letter_code
_entity_poly.pdbx_strand_id
1 'polypeptide(L)'
;MTINDIAELAGVSVSTVSKIINGKDKGIKLETRERVLKIVKEYRYTPYDFIKNNTNAKSFLLGLVLSGIKNWQSISNGFLHEAERQGYQVQVCLSTSPESESKHIAALCKNRTEAVLWEPVEVAAENNTAGIVAEGDSSGTAAVLHKRGIPFAALNTDAVGSNGIFYDYQKAGYTAADILLQLGHTKIRCLYDGTDMQECAIRQGVERCLFDHHCLYVECKNVQEVLSVHNCSALICCDWDTAVTAYEYATVHKFRIPQDLSVICIDDAEYIKPFPPISAIPLSLFHFGVFVCRYLIDKIEKKATDIPAYTEVFTCNHYKSIDLPAPLRKKRIIVVGSINMDILLTVNNYPQTGESISAESVSIIPGGKGINQAVGAAKLGAKVSLVGNVGRDFDGDMILNLLHDNGVDATAVHVDEEHSTGKAYIHIQGDGESGIVLYGGANETISADSIYRSEQLFTDAVFCLLQTEIPMEVVKKTIETARKYNVAIMLKPSAVKEIAEELLPGLDYFIPNRKELYRLCPIAGTLEEKVAWFLKKGVKTVIVTLDSDGCYVRTSEYERWFPAVDIFKPIDTTGAADAFIAALAVFLSEQKSLSDALPYALYAAGFSTTRVGVVPSLIDRATLEQCCI
;
A
#
# COMPACT_ATOMS: atom_id res chain seq x y z
N MET A 1 -6.39 5.21 -56.88
CA MET A 1 -6.29 3.81 -57.37
C MET A 1 -7.58 3.49 -58.11
N THR A 2 -7.51 2.81 -59.23
CA THR A 2 -8.68 2.46 -60.07
C THR A 2 -9.00 0.97 -59.91
N ILE A 3 -10.18 0.55 -60.38
CA ILE A 3 -10.58 -0.86 -60.38
C ILE A 3 -9.62 -1.73 -61.21
N ASN A 4 -8.96 -1.13 -62.20
CA ASN A 4 -7.95 -1.81 -63.00
C ASN A 4 -6.71 -2.12 -62.18
N ASP A 5 -6.27 -1.18 -61.37
CA ASP A 5 -5.10 -1.36 -60.48
C ASP A 5 -5.35 -2.48 -59.43
N ILE A 6 -6.56 -2.54 -58.90
CA ILE A 6 -6.99 -3.62 -57.98
C ILE A 6 -7.01 -4.98 -58.69
N ALA A 7 -7.49 -5.03 -59.93
CA ALA A 7 -7.58 -6.25 -60.71
C ALA A 7 -6.17 -6.79 -61.05
N GLU A 8 -5.24 -5.90 -61.37
CA GLU A 8 -3.85 -6.21 -61.63
C GLU A 8 -3.15 -6.75 -60.38
N LEU A 9 -3.25 -6.05 -59.27
CA LEU A 9 -2.68 -6.47 -57.99
C LEU A 9 -3.26 -7.79 -57.47
N ALA A 10 -4.55 -8.04 -57.71
CA ALA A 10 -5.18 -9.29 -57.34
C ALA A 10 -4.96 -10.44 -58.33
N GLY A 11 -4.38 -10.16 -59.50
CA GLY A 11 -4.20 -11.16 -60.53
C GLY A 11 -5.52 -11.73 -61.09
N VAL A 12 -6.55 -10.88 -61.23
CA VAL A 12 -7.89 -11.27 -61.70
C VAL A 12 -8.46 -10.26 -62.70
N SER A 13 -9.54 -10.62 -63.39
CA SER A 13 -10.17 -9.66 -64.29
C SER A 13 -10.93 -8.57 -63.52
N VAL A 14 -11.05 -7.39 -64.12
CA VAL A 14 -11.86 -6.27 -63.60
C VAL A 14 -13.30 -6.69 -63.30
N SER A 15 -13.86 -7.58 -64.16
CA SER A 15 -15.21 -8.16 -63.96
C SER A 15 -15.26 -9.03 -62.69
N THR A 16 -14.19 -9.73 -62.35
CA THR A 16 -14.10 -10.54 -61.12
C THR A 16 -14.06 -9.62 -59.87
N VAL A 17 -13.24 -8.56 -59.90
CA VAL A 17 -13.19 -7.54 -58.84
C VAL A 17 -14.54 -6.90 -58.66
N SER A 18 -15.18 -6.47 -59.75
CA SER A 18 -16.50 -5.89 -59.73
C SER A 18 -17.56 -6.82 -59.15
N LYS A 19 -17.54 -8.12 -59.50
CA LYS A 19 -18.47 -9.11 -58.94
C LYS A 19 -18.28 -9.30 -57.44
N ILE A 20 -17.06 -9.33 -56.98
CA ILE A 20 -16.74 -9.52 -55.56
C ILE A 20 -17.17 -8.28 -54.75
N ILE A 21 -16.82 -7.09 -55.19
CA ILE A 21 -17.19 -5.83 -54.54
C ILE A 21 -18.71 -5.67 -54.49
N ASN A 22 -19.46 -6.16 -55.49
CA ASN A 22 -20.90 -6.09 -55.59
C ASN A 22 -21.66 -7.23 -54.90
N GLY A 23 -21.00 -8.15 -54.22
CA GLY A 23 -21.64 -9.31 -53.60
C GLY A 23 -22.28 -10.29 -54.62
N LYS A 24 -21.94 -10.20 -55.92
CA LYS A 24 -22.36 -11.12 -57.00
C LYS A 24 -21.34 -12.20 -57.27
N ASP A 25 -20.71 -12.72 -56.23
CA ASP A 25 -19.52 -13.57 -56.27
C ASP A 25 -19.85 -15.07 -56.22
N LYS A 26 -21.11 -15.46 -56.43
CA LYS A 26 -21.52 -16.86 -56.57
C LYS A 26 -20.73 -17.53 -57.70
N GLY A 27 -19.89 -18.52 -57.31
CA GLY A 27 -19.02 -19.25 -58.25
C GLY A 27 -17.54 -18.79 -58.29
N ILE A 28 -17.15 -17.79 -57.53
CA ILE A 28 -15.75 -17.38 -57.37
C ILE A 28 -15.15 -18.16 -56.15
N LYS A 29 -13.93 -18.72 -56.34
CA LYS A 29 -13.21 -19.43 -55.27
C LYS A 29 -13.00 -18.54 -54.06
N LEU A 30 -13.15 -19.08 -52.86
CA LEU A 30 -13.02 -18.36 -51.59
C LEU A 30 -11.66 -17.65 -51.48
N GLU A 31 -10.60 -18.32 -51.83
CA GLU A 31 -9.23 -17.78 -51.82
C GLU A 31 -9.07 -16.53 -52.73
N THR A 32 -9.69 -16.56 -53.91
CA THR A 32 -9.70 -15.41 -54.83
C THR A 32 -10.52 -14.24 -54.28
N ARG A 33 -11.63 -14.55 -53.62
CA ARG A 33 -12.48 -13.55 -52.96
C ARG A 33 -11.75 -12.86 -51.82
N GLU A 34 -11.08 -13.63 -50.96
CA GLU A 34 -10.35 -13.09 -49.80
C GLU A 34 -9.15 -12.22 -50.26
N ARG A 35 -8.40 -12.66 -51.29
CA ARG A 35 -7.31 -11.91 -51.86
C ARG A 35 -7.76 -10.57 -52.40
N VAL A 36 -8.84 -10.52 -53.18
CA VAL A 36 -9.37 -9.28 -53.75
C VAL A 36 -9.85 -8.36 -52.64
N LEU A 37 -10.61 -8.87 -51.63
CA LEU A 37 -11.09 -8.09 -50.52
C LEU A 37 -9.97 -7.52 -49.66
N LYS A 38 -8.86 -8.27 -49.47
CA LYS A 38 -7.68 -7.81 -48.78
C LYS A 38 -7.02 -6.62 -49.51
N ILE A 39 -6.87 -6.70 -50.80
CA ILE A 39 -6.29 -5.63 -51.64
C ILE A 39 -7.20 -4.41 -51.64
N VAL A 40 -8.52 -4.60 -51.80
CA VAL A 40 -9.52 -3.52 -51.75
C VAL A 40 -9.46 -2.78 -50.39
N LYS A 41 -9.30 -3.53 -49.29
CA LYS A 41 -9.15 -2.96 -47.94
C LYS A 41 -7.78 -2.23 -47.79
N GLU A 42 -6.68 -2.86 -48.19
CA GLU A 42 -5.33 -2.34 -48.06
C GLU A 42 -5.15 -1.01 -48.79
N TYR A 43 -5.71 -0.90 -50.01
CA TYR A 43 -5.62 0.29 -50.84
C TYR A 43 -6.80 1.22 -50.74
N ARG A 44 -7.75 0.99 -49.80
CA ARG A 44 -8.91 1.81 -49.54
C ARG A 44 -9.72 2.17 -50.82
N TYR A 45 -9.82 1.20 -51.73
CA TYR A 45 -10.46 1.43 -53.02
C TYR A 45 -11.99 1.47 -52.89
N THR A 46 -12.61 2.64 -53.18
CA THR A 46 -14.07 2.83 -53.29
C THR A 46 -14.40 3.29 -54.71
N PRO A 47 -15.23 2.55 -55.49
CA PRO A 47 -15.62 2.96 -56.82
C PRO A 47 -16.51 4.23 -56.77
N TYR A 48 -16.05 5.32 -57.34
CA TYR A 48 -16.76 6.63 -57.31
C TYR A 48 -18.14 6.60 -58.01
N ASP A 49 -18.29 5.82 -59.09
CA ASP A 49 -19.56 5.67 -59.84
C ASP A 49 -20.49 4.59 -59.25
N PHE A 50 -20.00 3.80 -58.33
CA PHE A 50 -20.73 2.65 -57.79
C PHE A 50 -21.63 3.02 -56.60
N ILE A 51 -21.33 4.11 -55.93
CA ILE A 51 -22.05 4.61 -54.74
C ILE A 51 -23.47 5.11 -55.13
N LYS A 52 -23.68 5.54 -56.36
CA LYS A 52 -24.98 6.09 -56.79
C LYS A 52 -26.04 5.07 -57.19
N ASN A 53 -25.68 3.90 -57.67
CA ASN A 53 -26.65 3.03 -58.37
C ASN A 53 -26.73 1.57 -57.89
N ASN A 54 -26.03 1.15 -56.86
CA ASN A 54 -26.07 -0.24 -56.44
C ASN A 54 -26.29 -0.40 -54.92
N THR A 55 -27.41 -0.95 -54.51
CA THR A 55 -27.85 -1.13 -53.13
C THR A 55 -27.02 -2.13 -52.32
N ASN A 56 -26.12 -2.89 -52.96
CA ASN A 56 -25.35 -3.97 -52.36
C ASN A 56 -23.82 -3.73 -52.29
N ALA A 57 -23.32 -2.54 -52.59
CA ALA A 57 -21.90 -2.23 -52.51
C ALA A 57 -21.48 -1.96 -51.04
N LYS A 58 -20.40 -2.63 -50.56
CA LYS A 58 -19.81 -2.34 -49.27
C LYS A 58 -19.28 -0.91 -49.24
N SER A 59 -19.64 -0.15 -48.21
CA SER A 59 -19.17 1.22 -47.99
C SER A 59 -17.89 1.31 -47.20
N PHE A 60 -17.55 0.27 -46.44
CA PHE A 60 -16.46 0.26 -45.45
C PHE A 60 -16.54 1.44 -44.46
N LEU A 61 -17.77 1.87 -44.14
CA LEU A 61 -18.01 2.96 -43.22
C LEU A 61 -18.73 2.46 -41.96
N LEU A 62 -18.15 2.76 -40.79
CA LEU A 62 -18.76 2.55 -39.50
C LEU A 62 -19.24 3.88 -38.92
N GLY A 63 -20.31 3.84 -38.13
CA GLY A 63 -20.81 4.99 -37.37
C GLY A 63 -20.44 4.88 -35.90
N LEU A 64 -20.08 6.01 -35.32
CA LEU A 64 -19.85 6.14 -33.89
C LEU A 64 -20.67 7.34 -33.41
N VAL A 65 -21.71 7.09 -32.63
CA VAL A 65 -22.58 8.12 -32.05
C VAL A 65 -22.42 8.09 -30.54
N LEU A 66 -21.87 9.15 -29.97
CA LEU A 66 -21.54 9.27 -28.56
C LEU A 66 -22.29 10.43 -27.93
N SER A 67 -22.64 10.28 -26.66
CA SER A 67 -23.32 11.31 -25.87
C SER A 67 -22.41 12.43 -25.40
N GLY A 68 -21.09 12.24 -25.50
CA GLY A 68 -20.09 13.18 -24.98
C GLY A 68 -19.89 13.11 -23.47
N ILE A 69 -20.35 12.03 -22.83
CA ILE A 69 -20.13 11.73 -21.42
C ILE A 69 -18.64 11.41 -21.16
N LYS A 70 -18.20 11.52 -19.93
CA LYS A 70 -16.83 11.26 -19.46
C LYS A 70 -16.25 9.94 -20.06
N ASN A 71 -14.97 9.96 -20.42
CA ASN A 71 -14.23 8.79 -20.94
C ASN A 71 -14.60 8.29 -22.37
N TRP A 72 -15.49 8.97 -23.10
CA TRP A 72 -15.81 8.61 -24.49
C TRP A 72 -14.59 8.58 -25.42
N GLN A 73 -13.55 9.37 -25.10
CA GLN A 73 -12.34 9.49 -25.91
C GLN A 73 -11.57 8.19 -26.02
N SER A 74 -11.35 7.49 -24.91
CA SER A 74 -10.59 6.23 -24.93
C SER A 74 -11.34 5.12 -25.66
N ILE A 75 -12.66 5.01 -25.46
CA ILE A 75 -13.50 4.05 -26.19
C ILE A 75 -13.45 4.36 -27.69
N SER A 76 -13.61 5.65 -28.07
CA SER A 76 -13.55 6.04 -29.47
C SER A 76 -12.18 5.83 -30.08
N ASN A 77 -11.10 6.13 -29.38
CA ASN A 77 -9.73 5.89 -29.84
C ASN A 77 -9.48 4.41 -30.11
N GLY A 78 -9.90 3.53 -29.21
CA GLY A 78 -9.82 2.09 -29.40
C GLY A 78 -10.64 1.60 -30.60
N PHE A 79 -11.87 2.14 -30.75
CA PHE A 79 -12.75 1.83 -31.87
C PHE A 79 -12.15 2.30 -33.20
N LEU A 80 -11.66 3.53 -33.28
CA LEU A 80 -11.01 4.10 -34.45
C LEU A 80 -9.75 3.32 -34.84
N HIS A 81 -8.91 2.98 -33.87
CA HIS A 81 -7.69 2.21 -34.09
C HIS A 81 -8.00 0.85 -34.73
N GLU A 82 -8.96 0.10 -34.19
CA GLU A 82 -9.33 -1.20 -34.75
C GLU A 82 -10.02 -1.08 -36.10
N ALA A 83 -10.90 -0.07 -36.29
CA ALA A 83 -11.55 0.19 -37.57
C ALA A 83 -10.52 0.46 -38.68
N GLU A 84 -9.53 1.32 -38.40
CA GLU A 84 -8.43 1.60 -39.34
C GLU A 84 -7.62 0.35 -39.65
N ARG A 85 -7.24 -0.44 -38.64
CA ARG A 85 -6.53 -1.70 -38.81
C ARG A 85 -7.28 -2.69 -39.71
N GLN A 86 -8.60 -2.67 -39.64
CA GLN A 86 -9.49 -3.53 -40.44
C GLN A 86 -9.87 -2.91 -41.80
N GLY A 87 -9.38 -1.69 -42.10
CA GLY A 87 -9.64 -1.00 -43.37
C GLY A 87 -11.00 -0.31 -43.47
N TYR A 88 -11.66 -0.02 -42.34
CA TYR A 88 -12.88 0.72 -42.27
C TYR A 88 -12.63 2.19 -41.96
N GLN A 89 -13.48 3.08 -42.50
CA GLN A 89 -13.59 4.47 -42.10
C GLN A 89 -14.64 4.61 -41.00
N VAL A 90 -14.53 5.64 -40.17
CA VAL A 90 -15.48 5.90 -39.09
C VAL A 90 -16.00 7.32 -39.19
N GLN A 91 -17.32 7.47 -39.17
CA GLN A 91 -17.97 8.77 -38.99
C GLN A 91 -18.34 8.92 -37.51
N VAL A 92 -17.68 9.86 -36.83
CA VAL A 92 -17.93 10.16 -35.42
C VAL A 92 -18.94 11.29 -35.32
N CYS A 93 -19.96 11.10 -34.48
CA CYS A 93 -21.04 12.07 -34.22
C CYS A 93 -21.17 12.23 -32.69
N LEU A 94 -21.13 13.46 -32.20
CA LEU A 94 -21.39 13.76 -30.79
C LEU A 94 -22.81 14.28 -30.66
N SER A 95 -23.62 13.67 -29.82
CA SER A 95 -25.03 13.95 -29.60
C SER A 95 -25.25 14.39 -28.15
N THR A 96 -25.73 15.62 -27.96
CA THR A 96 -26.01 16.19 -26.63
C THR A 96 -27.48 16.24 -26.30
N SER A 97 -28.35 15.82 -27.27
CA SER A 97 -29.79 15.73 -27.08
C SER A 97 -30.39 14.62 -27.94
N PRO A 98 -31.59 14.10 -27.59
CA PRO A 98 -32.29 13.08 -28.38
C PRO A 98 -32.57 13.51 -29.83
N GLU A 99 -32.81 14.82 -30.04
CA GLU A 99 -33.03 15.34 -31.40
C GLU A 99 -31.73 15.34 -32.22
N SER A 100 -30.59 15.68 -31.61
CA SER A 100 -29.28 15.61 -32.29
C SER A 100 -28.89 14.16 -32.58
N GLU A 101 -29.16 13.25 -31.67
CA GLU A 101 -28.98 11.81 -31.84
C GLU A 101 -29.75 11.28 -33.04
N SER A 102 -31.06 11.54 -33.09
CA SER A 102 -31.94 11.14 -34.19
C SER A 102 -31.46 11.66 -35.54
N LYS A 103 -30.99 12.92 -35.60
CA LYS A 103 -30.41 13.52 -36.81
C LYS A 103 -29.11 12.82 -37.25
N HIS A 104 -28.24 12.52 -36.32
CA HIS A 104 -26.97 11.82 -36.60
C HIS A 104 -27.23 10.38 -37.09
N ILE A 105 -28.11 9.63 -36.43
CA ILE A 105 -28.51 8.30 -36.90
C ILE A 105 -29.12 8.33 -38.30
N ALA A 106 -30.00 9.29 -38.57
CA ALA A 106 -30.58 9.46 -39.92
C ALA A 106 -29.49 9.75 -40.96
N ALA A 107 -28.48 10.59 -40.64
CA ALA A 107 -27.36 10.90 -41.51
C ALA A 107 -26.49 9.67 -41.78
N LEU A 108 -26.15 8.88 -40.74
CA LEU A 108 -25.42 7.63 -40.87
C LEU A 108 -26.16 6.63 -41.77
N CYS A 109 -27.47 6.48 -41.59
CA CYS A 109 -28.29 5.63 -42.44
C CYS A 109 -28.26 6.08 -43.91
N LYS A 110 -28.26 7.42 -44.17
CA LYS A 110 -28.16 7.99 -45.52
C LYS A 110 -26.78 7.75 -46.15
N ASN A 111 -25.72 7.78 -45.35
CA ASN A 111 -24.34 7.58 -45.78
C ASN A 111 -23.99 6.10 -45.96
N ARG A 112 -24.95 5.17 -45.83
CA ARG A 112 -24.78 3.72 -45.98
C ARG A 112 -23.77 3.13 -44.99
N THR A 113 -23.80 3.61 -43.76
CA THR A 113 -23.01 3.03 -42.67
C THR A 113 -23.33 1.55 -42.51
N GLU A 114 -22.29 0.69 -42.41
CA GLU A 114 -22.47 -0.77 -42.34
C GLU A 114 -22.75 -1.28 -40.93
N ALA A 115 -22.27 -0.57 -39.90
CA ALA A 115 -22.66 -0.80 -38.51
C ALA A 115 -22.46 0.47 -37.65
N VAL A 116 -23.10 0.52 -36.50
CA VAL A 116 -23.10 1.68 -35.61
C VAL A 116 -22.78 1.24 -34.17
N LEU A 117 -21.78 1.89 -33.55
CA LEU A 117 -21.69 1.95 -32.11
C LEU A 117 -22.42 3.19 -31.64
N TRP A 118 -23.37 3.01 -30.72
CA TRP A 118 -24.24 4.06 -30.27
C TRP A 118 -24.28 4.12 -28.74
N GLU A 119 -24.04 5.30 -28.21
CA GLU A 119 -24.24 5.62 -26.79
C GLU A 119 -25.51 6.48 -26.70
N PRO A 120 -26.60 5.96 -26.11
CA PRO A 120 -27.84 6.70 -25.97
C PRO A 120 -27.68 7.98 -25.17
N VAL A 121 -28.30 9.08 -25.64
CA VAL A 121 -28.42 10.32 -24.86
C VAL A 121 -29.50 10.12 -23.80
N GLU A 122 -29.13 10.16 -22.54
CA GLU A 122 -30.06 10.06 -21.43
C GLU A 122 -30.76 11.40 -21.19
N VAL A 123 -32.07 11.35 -21.00
CA VAL A 123 -32.86 12.49 -20.53
C VAL A 123 -32.99 12.37 -19.03
N ALA A 124 -32.37 13.28 -18.27
CA ALA A 124 -32.55 13.36 -16.83
C ALA A 124 -34.04 13.48 -16.49
N ALA A 125 -34.62 12.50 -15.86
CA ALA A 125 -35.97 12.59 -15.33
C ALA A 125 -35.95 13.55 -14.13
N GLU A 126 -36.48 14.75 -14.32
CA GLU A 126 -36.83 15.64 -13.22
C GLU A 126 -37.84 14.90 -12.31
N ASN A 127 -37.42 14.62 -11.06
CA ASN A 127 -38.22 14.02 -9.98
C ASN A 127 -38.43 12.48 -9.98
N ASN A 128 -37.34 11.70 -9.81
CA ASN A 128 -37.53 10.35 -9.30
C ASN A 128 -36.47 9.97 -8.26
N THR A 129 -36.89 9.82 -7.00
CA THR A 129 -36.12 9.39 -5.83
C THR A 129 -35.84 7.88 -5.79
N ALA A 130 -36.08 7.18 -6.87
CA ALA A 130 -35.76 5.76 -7.01
C ALA A 130 -35.17 5.59 -8.41
N GLY A 131 -33.86 5.43 -8.51
CA GLY A 131 -33.00 5.16 -9.66
C GLY A 131 -33.54 4.40 -10.90
N ILE A 132 -34.73 4.77 -11.37
CA ILE A 132 -35.31 4.32 -12.62
C ILE A 132 -35.17 5.50 -13.58
N VAL A 133 -34.19 5.40 -14.46
CA VAL A 133 -34.00 6.30 -15.60
C VAL A 133 -35.28 6.25 -16.44
N ALA A 134 -35.92 7.42 -16.67
CA ALA A 134 -37.02 7.49 -17.60
C ALA A 134 -36.49 7.08 -18.98
N GLU A 135 -37.13 6.10 -19.61
CA GLU A 135 -36.86 5.66 -20.98
C GLU A 135 -36.97 6.86 -21.93
N GLY A 136 -35.85 7.56 -22.17
CA GLY A 136 -35.73 8.40 -23.37
C GLY A 136 -35.90 7.49 -24.57
N ASP A 137 -36.39 8.03 -25.71
CA ASP A 137 -36.85 7.31 -26.92
C ASP A 137 -35.76 6.44 -27.60
N SER A 138 -34.95 5.72 -26.78
CA SER A 138 -33.94 4.73 -27.20
C SER A 138 -34.59 3.60 -28.02
N SER A 139 -35.87 3.30 -27.77
CA SER A 139 -36.65 2.36 -28.58
C SER A 139 -36.84 2.86 -30.02
N GLY A 140 -36.98 4.19 -30.23
CA GLY A 140 -37.13 4.81 -31.55
C GLY A 140 -35.89 4.73 -32.42
N THR A 141 -34.70 5.04 -31.84
CA THR A 141 -33.41 4.96 -32.54
C THR A 141 -33.06 3.50 -32.90
N ALA A 142 -33.22 2.58 -31.97
CA ALA A 142 -33.02 1.15 -32.24
C ALA A 142 -33.94 0.62 -33.33
N ALA A 143 -35.23 1.02 -33.32
CA ALA A 143 -36.20 0.65 -34.34
C ALA A 143 -35.82 1.16 -35.75
N VAL A 144 -35.24 2.37 -35.86
CA VAL A 144 -34.74 2.91 -37.13
C VAL A 144 -33.60 2.08 -37.68
N LEU A 145 -32.59 1.72 -36.84
CA LEU A 145 -31.45 0.90 -37.22
C LEU A 145 -31.90 -0.51 -37.64
N HIS A 146 -32.79 -1.13 -36.86
CA HIS A 146 -33.37 -2.45 -37.19
C HIS A 146 -34.13 -2.42 -38.52
N LYS A 147 -35.00 -1.43 -38.72
CA LYS A 147 -35.77 -1.26 -39.97
C LYS A 147 -34.88 -1.10 -41.20
N ARG A 148 -33.69 -0.51 -41.03
CA ARG A 148 -32.68 -0.35 -42.08
C ARG A 148 -31.75 -1.54 -42.23
N GLY A 149 -31.83 -2.53 -41.34
CA GLY A 149 -30.97 -3.70 -41.34
C GLY A 149 -29.51 -3.37 -41.04
N ILE A 150 -29.26 -2.27 -40.32
CA ILE A 150 -27.92 -1.84 -39.92
C ILE A 150 -27.59 -2.49 -38.57
N PRO A 151 -26.56 -3.35 -38.45
CA PRO A 151 -26.08 -3.88 -37.20
C PRO A 151 -25.63 -2.76 -36.26
N PHE A 152 -25.95 -2.84 -35.00
CA PHE A 152 -25.47 -1.89 -33.99
C PHE A 152 -25.19 -2.54 -32.65
N ALA A 153 -24.39 -1.87 -31.84
CA ALA A 153 -24.21 -2.11 -30.42
C ALA A 153 -24.51 -0.81 -29.66
N ALA A 154 -25.27 -0.91 -28.57
CA ALA A 154 -25.59 0.22 -27.72
C ALA A 154 -24.82 0.11 -26.41
N LEU A 155 -24.10 1.17 -26.02
CA LEU A 155 -23.26 1.20 -24.83
C LEU A 155 -24.10 1.35 -23.57
N ASN A 156 -23.80 0.52 -22.57
CA ASN A 156 -24.26 0.62 -21.17
C ASN A 156 -25.80 0.81 -21.02
N THR A 157 -26.60 0.21 -21.90
CA THR A 157 -28.06 0.29 -21.84
C THR A 157 -28.75 -1.05 -22.08
N ASP A 158 -29.74 -1.37 -21.27
CA ASP A 158 -30.63 -2.52 -21.41
C ASP A 158 -31.85 -2.25 -22.34
N ALA A 159 -32.10 -0.98 -22.68
CA ALA A 159 -33.26 -0.55 -23.40
C ALA A 159 -33.39 -1.16 -24.82
N VAL A 160 -32.31 -1.71 -25.36
CA VAL A 160 -32.22 -2.29 -26.71
C VAL A 160 -32.07 -3.83 -26.70
N GLY A 161 -32.32 -4.48 -25.59
CA GLY A 161 -32.28 -5.94 -25.45
C GLY A 161 -30.91 -6.51 -25.82
N SER A 162 -30.88 -7.52 -26.72
CA SER A 162 -29.63 -8.22 -27.10
C SER A 162 -28.56 -7.40 -27.81
N ASN A 163 -28.80 -6.12 -28.09
CA ASN A 163 -27.80 -5.22 -28.68
C ASN A 163 -27.12 -4.31 -27.63
N GLY A 164 -27.46 -4.43 -26.34
CA GLY A 164 -26.75 -3.75 -25.27
C GLY A 164 -25.35 -4.35 -25.06
N ILE A 165 -24.34 -3.51 -24.91
CA ILE A 165 -22.98 -3.90 -24.57
C ILE A 165 -22.50 -3.11 -23.35
N PHE A 166 -21.95 -3.81 -22.37
CA PHE A 166 -21.66 -3.23 -21.07
C PHE A 166 -20.18 -3.33 -20.75
N TYR A 167 -19.65 -2.26 -20.18
CA TYR A 167 -18.41 -2.30 -19.44
C TYR A 167 -18.74 -2.48 -17.95
N ASP A 168 -18.05 -3.40 -17.28
CA ASP A 168 -18.42 -3.79 -15.92
C ASP A 168 -17.85 -2.84 -14.84
N TYR A 169 -18.38 -1.61 -14.84
CA TYR A 169 -18.04 -0.61 -13.82
C TYR A 169 -18.42 -1.05 -12.40
N GLN A 170 -19.49 -1.83 -12.26
CA GLN A 170 -19.89 -2.35 -10.95
C GLN A 170 -18.82 -3.27 -10.37
N LYS A 171 -18.24 -4.14 -11.19
CA LYS A 171 -17.16 -5.02 -10.76
C LYS A 171 -15.90 -4.24 -10.39
N ALA A 172 -15.58 -3.15 -11.08
CA ALA A 172 -14.47 -2.28 -10.71
C ALA A 172 -14.68 -1.66 -9.32
N GLY A 173 -15.89 -1.13 -9.06
CA GLY A 173 -16.27 -0.60 -7.74
C GLY A 173 -16.22 -1.64 -6.64
N TYR A 174 -16.75 -2.84 -6.92
CA TYR A 174 -16.70 -3.99 -6.00
C TYR A 174 -15.23 -4.33 -5.65
N THR A 175 -14.37 -4.42 -6.66
CA THR A 175 -12.95 -4.76 -6.47
C THR A 175 -12.21 -3.71 -5.63
N ALA A 176 -12.50 -2.41 -5.82
CA ALA A 176 -11.90 -1.35 -5.00
C ALA A 176 -12.27 -1.49 -3.52
N ALA A 177 -13.55 -1.74 -3.25
CA ALA A 177 -14.03 -1.93 -1.88
C ALA A 177 -13.47 -3.23 -1.25
N ASP A 178 -13.41 -4.31 -2.01
CA ASP A 178 -12.87 -5.60 -1.55
C ASP A 178 -11.39 -5.49 -1.16
N ILE A 179 -10.57 -4.81 -1.96
CA ILE A 179 -9.16 -4.55 -1.64
C ILE A 179 -9.03 -3.81 -0.29
N LEU A 180 -9.84 -2.78 -0.05
CA LEU A 180 -9.81 -2.03 1.20
C LEU A 180 -10.31 -2.86 2.39
N LEU A 181 -11.32 -3.71 2.19
CA LEU A 181 -11.81 -4.65 3.20
C LEU A 181 -10.75 -5.70 3.55
N GLN A 182 -10.05 -6.24 2.56
CA GLN A 182 -8.93 -7.18 2.78
C GLN A 182 -7.77 -6.54 3.55
N LEU A 183 -7.56 -5.24 3.40
CA LEU A 183 -6.64 -4.46 4.25
C LEU A 183 -7.20 -4.20 5.67
N GLY A 184 -8.46 -4.58 5.94
CA GLY A 184 -9.09 -4.42 7.26
C GLY A 184 -9.79 -3.08 7.49
N HIS A 185 -10.03 -2.29 6.44
CA HIS A 185 -10.86 -1.10 6.55
C HIS A 185 -12.33 -1.48 6.70
N THR A 186 -13.00 -0.93 7.70
CA THR A 186 -14.46 -1.09 7.92
C THR A 186 -15.23 0.22 7.78
N LYS A 187 -14.51 1.35 7.69
CA LYS A 187 -15.06 2.70 7.57
C LYS A 187 -14.66 3.27 6.22
N ILE A 188 -15.26 2.72 5.17
CA ILE A 188 -14.99 3.07 3.76
C ILE A 188 -16.08 4.02 3.28
N ARG A 189 -15.66 5.05 2.53
CA ARG A 189 -16.58 5.97 1.86
C ARG A 189 -16.32 5.99 0.37
N CYS A 190 -17.37 6.23 -0.42
CA CYS A 190 -17.27 6.42 -1.86
C CYS A 190 -17.62 7.88 -2.17
N LEU A 191 -16.70 8.58 -2.83
CA LEU A 191 -16.86 9.96 -3.26
C LEU A 191 -17.23 10.00 -4.73
N TYR A 192 -18.38 10.60 -5.06
CA TYR A 192 -18.91 10.73 -6.40
C TYR A 192 -19.76 12.00 -6.49
N ASP A 193 -19.88 12.59 -7.67
CA ASP A 193 -20.69 13.79 -7.87
C ASP A 193 -22.17 13.50 -8.21
N GLY A 194 -22.48 12.27 -8.61
CA GLY A 194 -23.83 11.75 -8.77
C GLY A 194 -24.49 12.06 -10.11
N THR A 195 -23.76 12.56 -11.10
CA THR A 195 -24.29 12.98 -12.39
C THR A 195 -24.03 12.00 -13.53
N ASP A 196 -23.09 11.04 -13.35
CA ASP A 196 -22.65 10.13 -14.40
C ASP A 196 -23.09 8.67 -14.10
N MET A 197 -23.56 7.98 -15.15
CA MET A 197 -23.93 6.56 -15.10
C MET A 197 -22.76 5.65 -14.71
N GLN A 198 -21.53 5.98 -15.12
CA GLN A 198 -20.34 5.23 -14.75
C GLN A 198 -20.09 5.31 -13.25
N GLU A 199 -20.16 6.52 -12.69
CA GLU A 199 -20.02 6.74 -11.25
C GLU A 199 -21.13 6.03 -10.46
N CYS A 200 -22.37 6.09 -10.96
CA CYS A 200 -23.49 5.37 -10.36
C CYS A 200 -23.25 3.85 -10.35
N ALA A 201 -22.73 3.28 -11.44
CA ALA A 201 -22.42 1.86 -11.53
C ALA A 201 -21.25 1.45 -10.62
N ILE A 202 -20.16 2.26 -10.56
CA ILE A 202 -19.06 2.06 -9.63
C ILE A 202 -19.58 2.08 -8.19
N ARG A 203 -20.38 3.09 -7.82
CA ARG A 203 -20.99 3.21 -6.50
C ARG A 203 -21.83 1.98 -6.13
N GLN A 204 -22.68 1.50 -7.03
CA GLN A 204 -23.47 0.28 -6.81
C GLN A 204 -22.58 -0.94 -6.53
N GLY A 205 -21.45 -1.05 -7.21
CA GLY A 205 -20.46 -2.09 -6.95
C GLY A 205 -19.85 -1.99 -5.55
N VAL A 206 -19.47 -0.78 -5.13
CA VAL A 206 -18.96 -0.50 -3.78
C VAL A 206 -20.02 -0.84 -2.71
N GLU A 207 -21.25 -0.36 -2.90
CA GLU A 207 -22.38 -0.61 -1.99
C GLU A 207 -22.63 -2.11 -1.81
N ARG A 208 -22.66 -2.85 -2.92
CA ARG A 208 -22.85 -4.30 -2.90
C ARG A 208 -21.73 -5.02 -2.16
N CYS A 209 -20.46 -4.65 -2.40
CA CYS A 209 -19.32 -5.25 -1.71
C CYS A 209 -19.41 -5.01 -0.19
N LEU A 210 -19.70 -3.77 0.24
CA LEU A 210 -19.83 -3.44 1.65
C LEU A 210 -21.01 -4.18 2.29
N PHE A 211 -22.14 -4.33 1.59
CA PHE A 211 -23.28 -5.10 2.06
C PHE A 211 -22.94 -6.59 2.24
N ASP A 212 -22.28 -7.20 1.25
CA ASP A 212 -21.87 -8.62 1.29
C ASP A 212 -20.93 -8.90 2.49
N HIS A 213 -20.16 -7.89 2.94
CA HIS A 213 -19.25 -7.98 4.08
C HIS A 213 -19.81 -7.37 5.38
N HIS A 214 -21.12 -7.11 5.46
CA HIS A 214 -21.81 -6.53 6.63
C HIS A 214 -21.25 -5.18 7.09
N CYS A 215 -20.68 -4.39 6.18
CA CYS A 215 -20.20 -3.04 6.43
C CYS A 215 -21.25 -2.00 6.05
N LEU A 216 -21.29 -0.88 6.82
CA LEU A 216 -22.20 0.23 6.50
C LEU A 216 -21.69 1.02 5.30
N TYR A 217 -22.55 1.15 4.29
CA TYR A 217 -22.36 2.11 3.22
C TYR A 217 -22.84 3.51 3.68
N VAL A 218 -22.02 4.51 3.46
CA VAL A 218 -22.38 5.91 3.73
C VAL A 218 -22.03 6.73 2.49
N GLU A 219 -23.04 7.35 1.94
CA GLU A 219 -22.94 8.22 0.79
C GLU A 219 -22.16 9.50 1.11
N CYS A 220 -21.32 9.95 0.17
CA CYS A 220 -20.52 11.15 0.34
C CYS A 220 -20.39 11.88 -1.00
N LYS A 221 -20.77 13.16 -1.03
CA LYS A 221 -20.76 13.99 -2.24
C LYS A 221 -19.61 14.99 -2.29
N ASN A 222 -18.97 15.24 -1.15
CA ASN A 222 -17.84 16.16 -1.11
C ASN A 222 -16.79 15.72 -0.08
N VAL A 223 -15.54 16.11 -0.34
CA VAL A 223 -14.38 15.78 0.49
C VAL A 223 -14.49 16.36 1.91
N GLN A 224 -15.14 17.51 2.07
CA GLN A 224 -15.28 18.19 3.36
C GLN A 224 -16.11 17.35 4.33
N GLU A 225 -17.19 16.73 3.83
CA GLU A 225 -18.00 15.81 4.63
C GLU A 225 -17.23 14.59 5.10
N VAL A 226 -16.35 14.05 4.22
CA VAL A 226 -15.52 12.88 4.55
C VAL A 226 -14.61 13.17 5.73
N LEU A 227 -13.91 14.30 5.71
CA LEU A 227 -12.85 14.61 6.66
C LEU A 227 -13.36 15.30 7.95
N SER A 228 -14.53 15.95 7.90
CA SER A 228 -15.10 16.63 9.08
C SER A 228 -15.56 15.69 10.20
N VAL A 229 -15.89 14.43 9.88
CA VAL A 229 -16.55 13.50 10.82
C VAL A 229 -15.57 12.53 11.51
N HIS A 230 -14.26 12.57 11.23
CA HIS A 230 -13.24 11.63 11.76
C HIS A 230 -13.65 10.13 11.73
N ASN A 231 -14.60 9.77 10.88
CA ASN A 231 -15.19 8.43 10.81
C ASN A 231 -14.98 7.74 9.46
N CYS A 232 -13.86 8.06 8.79
CA CYS A 232 -13.46 7.46 7.54
C CYS A 232 -12.00 7.01 7.64
N SER A 233 -11.72 5.76 7.28
CA SER A 233 -10.35 5.23 7.22
C SER A 233 -9.88 5.01 5.79
N ALA A 234 -10.81 4.92 4.83
CA ALA A 234 -10.50 4.77 3.41
C ALA A 234 -11.55 5.45 2.52
N LEU A 235 -11.10 6.01 1.42
CA LEU A 235 -11.88 6.73 0.44
C LEU A 235 -11.71 6.10 -0.95
N ILE A 236 -12.83 5.80 -1.61
CA ILE A 236 -12.89 5.39 -3.00
C ILE A 236 -13.35 6.59 -3.82
N CYS A 237 -12.59 6.99 -4.82
CA CYS A 237 -12.91 8.06 -5.74
C CYS A 237 -13.26 7.48 -7.11
N CYS A 238 -14.38 7.90 -7.68
CA CYS A 238 -14.89 7.35 -8.95
C CYS A 238 -14.17 7.89 -10.19
N ASP A 239 -13.24 8.83 -10.03
CA ASP A 239 -12.39 9.38 -11.08
C ASP A 239 -11.10 9.98 -10.51
N TRP A 240 -10.13 10.27 -11.42
CA TRP A 240 -8.81 10.80 -11.07
C TRP A 240 -8.87 12.23 -10.51
N ASP A 241 -9.67 13.11 -11.09
CA ASP A 241 -9.73 14.51 -10.67
C ASP A 241 -10.32 14.64 -9.27
N THR A 242 -11.33 13.86 -8.97
CA THR A 242 -11.92 13.73 -7.62
C THR A 242 -10.89 13.18 -6.63
N ALA A 243 -10.09 12.19 -7.03
CA ALA A 243 -9.05 11.62 -6.19
C ALA A 243 -7.91 12.62 -5.91
N VAL A 244 -7.50 13.40 -6.91
CA VAL A 244 -6.51 14.48 -6.74
C VAL A 244 -7.04 15.56 -5.80
N THR A 245 -8.29 15.99 -5.99
CA THR A 245 -8.93 16.98 -5.11
C THR A 245 -8.98 16.48 -3.66
N ALA A 246 -9.32 15.20 -3.45
CA ALA A 246 -9.34 14.59 -2.13
C ALA A 246 -7.94 14.53 -1.51
N TYR A 247 -6.93 14.20 -2.31
CA TYR A 247 -5.53 14.13 -1.89
C TYR A 247 -4.99 15.51 -1.47
N GLU A 248 -5.25 16.54 -2.27
CA GLU A 248 -4.85 17.93 -1.97
C GLU A 248 -5.55 18.46 -0.73
N TYR A 249 -6.86 18.26 -0.62
CA TYR A 249 -7.63 18.69 0.55
C TYR A 249 -7.13 18.01 1.83
N ALA A 250 -6.89 16.70 1.80
CA ALA A 250 -6.33 15.96 2.92
C ALA A 250 -4.95 16.52 3.34
N THR A 251 -4.09 16.81 2.37
CA THR A 251 -2.75 17.36 2.60
C THR A 251 -2.81 18.73 3.27
N VAL A 252 -3.67 19.63 2.78
CA VAL A 252 -3.87 20.97 3.34
C VAL A 252 -4.37 20.90 4.80
N HIS A 253 -5.23 19.93 5.11
CA HIS A 253 -5.77 19.72 6.45
C HIS A 253 -4.92 18.78 7.32
N LYS A 254 -3.65 18.52 6.90
CA LYS A 254 -2.65 17.73 7.64
C LYS A 254 -3.03 16.26 7.85
N PHE A 255 -3.91 15.71 7.04
CA PHE A 255 -4.09 14.26 6.96
C PHE A 255 -2.96 13.66 6.13
N ARG A 256 -2.34 12.66 6.68
CA ARG A 256 -1.28 11.91 5.98
C ARG A 256 -1.89 10.77 5.19
N ILE A 257 -1.56 10.67 3.90
CA ILE A 257 -1.97 9.58 3.03
C ILE A 257 -0.75 8.69 2.78
N PRO A 258 -0.84 7.38 3.05
CA PRO A 258 -1.99 6.58 3.51
C PRO A 258 -2.18 6.54 5.03
N GLN A 259 -1.36 7.25 5.85
CA GLN A 259 -1.26 7.05 7.30
C GLN A 259 -2.58 7.32 8.07
N ASP A 260 -3.28 8.36 7.73
CA ASP A 260 -4.52 8.74 8.40
C ASP A 260 -5.74 8.41 7.54
N LEU A 261 -5.57 8.39 6.21
CA LEU A 261 -6.61 8.11 5.23
C LEU A 261 -6.03 7.33 4.04
N SER A 262 -6.57 6.15 3.74
CA SER A 262 -6.29 5.46 2.49
C SER A 262 -7.15 6.04 1.36
N VAL A 263 -6.57 6.23 0.17
CA VAL A 263 -7.28 6.76 -1.00
C VAL A 263 -7.04 5.83 -2.18
N ILE A 264 -8.12 5.38 -2.83
CA ILE A 264 -8.06 4.59 -4.06
C ILE A 264 -8.94 5.23 -5.13
N CYS A 265 -8.45 5.25 -6.36
CA CYS A 265 -9.12 5.82 -7.52
C CYS A 265 -9.57 4.72 -8.49
N ILE A 266 -10.67 4.96 -9.21
CA ILE A 266 -11.11 4.12 -10.34
C ILE A 266 -11.25 5.05 -11.53
N ASP A 267 -10.42 4.87 -12.56
CA ASP A 267 -10.52 5.68 -13.78
C ASP A 267 -9.86 4.96 -14.96
N ASP A 268 -10.07 5.50 -16.16
CA ASP A 268 -9.39 5.02 -17.36
C ASP A 268 -7.86 5.10 -17.18
N ALA A 269 -7.18 4.05 -17.63
CA ALA A 269 -5.73 3.94 -17.57
C ALA A 269 -5.00 5.14 -18.20
N GLU A 270 -5.58 5.81 -19.21
CA GLU A 270 -5.03 6.98 -19.89
C GLU A 270 -5.05 8.25 -19.02
N TYR A 271 -5.98 8.36 -18.08
CA TYR A 271 -6.13 9.53 -17.20
C TYR A 271 -5.35 9.41 -15.89
N ILE A 272 -5.00 8.21 -15.46
CA ILE A 272 -4.22 7.97 -14.25
C ILE A 272 -2.79 8.49 -14.42
N LYS A 273 -2.35 9.39 -13.54
CA LYS A 273 -1.02 10.00 -13.58
C LYS A 273 -0.11 9.42 -12.48
N PRO A 274 1.21 9.49 -12.65
CA PRO A 274 2.15 9.01 -11.63
C PRO A 274 2.22 9.91 -10.39
N PHE A 275 1.69 11.14 -10.48
CA PHE A 275 1.66 12.11 -9.39
C PHE A 275 0.32 12.85 -9.33
N PRO A 276 -0.27 13.04 -8.13
CA PRO A 276 0.15 12.47 -6.83
C PRO A 276 0.12 10.93 -6.83
N PRO A 277 0.87 10.24 -5.93
CA PRO A 277 1.03 8.79 -5.96
C PRO A 277 -0.22 8.06 -5.42
N ILE A 278 -1.33 8.17 -6.13
CA ILE A 278 -2.62 7.57 -5.77
C ILE A 278 -2.70 6.16 -6.33
N SER A 279 -3.09 5.21 -5.48
CA SER A 279 -3.40 3.83 -5.88
C SER A 279 -4.66 3.84 -6.73
N ALA A 280 -4.66 3.12 -7.84
CA ALA A 280 -5.77 3.16 -8.76
C ALA A 280 -6.12 1.79 -9.34
N ILE A 281 -7.38 1.62 -9.69
CA ILE A 281 -7.88 0.54 -10.56
C ILE A 281 -8.02 1.11 -11.95
N PRO A 282 -7.09 0.82 -12.87
CA PRO A 282 -7.16 1.29 -14.23
C PRO A 282 -8.25 0.56 -15.00
N LEU A 283 -9.10 1.30 -15.69
CA LEU A 283 -10.09 0.79 -16.61
C LEU A 283 -9.47 0.69 -18.02
N SER A 284 -9.69 -0.41 -18.73
CA SER A 284 -9.12 -0.62 -20.07
C SER A 284 -10.12 -0.19 -21.17
N LEU A 285 -10.59 1.05 -21.12
CA LEU A 285 -11.63 1.54 -22.02
C LEU A 285 -11.18 1.57 -23.49
N PHE A 286 -9.92 1.81 -23.77
CA PHE A 286 -9.36 1.68 -25.12
C PHE A 286 -9.55 0.25 -25.66
N HIS A 287 -9.20 -0.78 -24.88
CA HIS A 287 -9.35 -2.18 -25.28
C HIS A 287 -10.82 -2.58 -25.44
N PHE A 288 -11.69 -2.00 -24.63
CA PHE A 288 -13.13 -2.18 -24.80
C PHE A 288 -13.61 -1.61 -26.13
N GLY A 289 -13.15 -0.42 -26.54
CA GLY A 289 -13.43 0.17 -27.85
C GLY A 289 -12.94 -0.73 -29.01
N VAL A 290 -11.74 -1.28 -28.91
CA VAL A 290 -11.20 -2.27 -29.86
C VAL A 290 -12.11 -3.50 -29.94
N PHE A 291 -12.53 -4.04 -28.81
CA PHE A 291 -13.40 -5.20 -28.72
C PHE A 291 -14.76 -4.95 -29.41
N VAL A 292 -15.41 -3.83 -29.12
CA VAL A 292 -16.71 -3.49 -29.71
C VAL A 292 -16.62 -3.30 -31.23
N CYS A 293 -15.57 -2.62 -31.71
CA CYS A 293 -15.34 -2.45 -33.15
C CYS A 293 -15.18 -3.79 -33.85
N ARG A 294 -14.38 -4.68 -33.28
CA ARG A 294 -14.15 -6.03 -33.82
C ARG A 294 -15.45 -6.82 -33.89
N TYR A 295 -16.24 -6.82 -32.80
CA TYR A 295 -17.54 -7.46 -32.78
C TYR A 295 -18.48 -6.95 -33.90
N LEU A 296 -18.58 -5.63 -34.09
CA LEU A 296 -19.43 -5.04 -35.14
C LEU A 296 -18.97 -5.44 -36.55
N ILE A 297 -17.65 -5.48 -36.79
CA ILE A 297 -17.09 -5.94 -38.07
C ILE A 297 -17.39 -7.42 -38.29
N ASP A 298 -17.24 -8.27 -37.28
CA ASP A 298 -17.57 -9.71 -37.35
C ASP A 298 -19.07 -9.91 -37.61
N LYS A 299 -19.92 -9.06 -37.07
CA LYS A 299 -21.37 -9.08 -37.32
C LYS A 299 -21.70 -8.70 -38.76
N ILE A 300 -21.04 -7.68 -39.32
CA ILE A 300 -21.14 -7.32 -40.74
C ILE A 300 -20.72 -8.47 -41.63
N GLU A 301 -19.61 -9.14 -41.27
CA GLU A 301 -19.05 -10.25 -42.04
C GLU A 301 -19.76 -11.59 -41.80
N LYS A 302 -20.83 -11.58 -40.98
CA LYS A 302 -21.60 -12.78 -40.59
C LYS A 302 -20.78 -13.87 -39.91
N LYS A 303 -19.75 -13.48 -39.16
CA LYS A 303 -18.91 -14.34 -38.35
C LYS A 303 -19.41 -14.46 -36.91
N ALA A 304 -20.19 -13.46 -36.42
CA ALA A 304 -20.76 -13.43 -35.08
C ALA A 304 -22.29 -13.25 -35.13
N THR A 305 -23.03 -13.90 -34.22
CA THR A 305 -24.48 -13.76 -34.06
C THR A 305 -24.84 -12.94 -32.83
N ASP A 306 -24.20 -13.26 -31.69
CA ASP A 306 -24.49 -12.66 -30.40
C ASP A 306 -23.34 -11.77 -29.92
N ILE A 307 -23.63 -10.80 -29.03
CA ILE A 307 -22.63 -9.97 -28.38
C ILE A 307 -21.92 -10.84 -27.31
N PRO A 308 -20.61 -11.10 -27.45
CA PRO A 308 -19.86 -11.77 -26.39
C PRO A 308 -19.73 -10.82 -25.19
N ALA A 309 -19.75 -11.37 -23.97
CA ALA A 309 -19.49 -10.59 -22.77
C ALA A 309 -18.02 -10.09 -22.77
N TYR A 310 -17.83 -8.80 -22.56
CA TYR A 310 -16.51 -8.27 -22.27
C TYR A 310 -16.16 -8.55 -20.81
N THR A 311 -15.08 -9.27 -20.57
CA THR A 311 -14.62 -9.60 -19.23
C THR A 311 -13.24 -9.03 -18.97
N GLU A 312 -13.10 -8.33 -17.86
CA GLU A 312 -11.84 -7.76 -17.41
C GLU A 312 -11.52 -8.21 -15.97
N VAL A 313 -10.24 -8.39 -15.69
CA VAL A 313 -9.73 -8.62 -14.34
C VAL A 313 -9.17 -7.30 -13.83
N PHE A 314 -9.88 -6.71 -12.89
CA PHE A 314 -9.45 -5.47 -12.27
C PHE A 314 -8.38 -5.73 -11.20
N THR A 315 -7.29 -5.00 -11.27
CA THR A 315 -6.18 -5.03 -10.31
C THR A 315 -5.80 -3.63 -9.91
N CYS A 316 -5.38 -3.43 -8.67
CA CYS A 316 -4.91 -2.13 -8.22
C CYS A 316 -3.44 -1.91 -8.61
N ASN A 317 -3.14 -0.79 -9.24
CA ASN A 317 -1.78 -0.33 -9.52
C ASN A 317 -1.31 0.61 -8.40
N HIS A 318 -0.07 0.43 -7.93
CA HIS A 318 0.59 1.36 -7.00
C HIS A 318 -0.07 1.53 -5.62
N TYR A 319 0.21 0.63 -4.70
CA TYR A 319 -0.26 0.69 -3.29
C TYR A 319 0.38 1.82 -2.44
N LYS A 320 0.60 3.02 -3.01
CA LYS A 320 1.27 4.12 -2.29
C LYS A 320 0.32 4.95 -1.45
N SER A 321 -0.96 5.02 -1.79
CA SER A 321 -1.98 5.79 -1.08
C SER A 321 -2.96 4.92 -0.27
N ILE A 322 -2.76 3.60 -0.23
CA ILE A 322 -3.56 2.67 0.58
C ILE A 322 -2.64 1.86 1.50
N ASP A 323 -3.10 1.59 2.72
CA ASP A 323 -2.40 0.82 3.74
C ASP A 323 -3.43 0.30 4.76
N LEU A 324 -3.01 -0.48 5.76
CA LEU A 324 -3.86 -0.89 6.88
C LEU A 324 -4.48 0.33 7.57
N PRO A 325 -5.73 0.27 8.07
CA PRO A 325 -6.30 1.34 8.89
C PRO A 325 -5.48 1.59 10.14
N ALA A 326 -5.45 2.84 10.62
CA ALA A 326 -4.61 3.25 11.74
C ALA A 326 -4.64 2.31 12.97
N PRO A 327 -5.80 1.73 13.39
CA PRO A 327 -5.83 0.79 14.50
C PRO A 327 -5.13 -0.56 14.24
N LEU A 328 -5.04 -1.00 12.98
CA LEU A 328 -4.41 -2.26 12.59
C LEU A 328 -2.96 -2.10 12.13
N ARG A 329 -2.52 -0.86 11.95
CA ARG A 329 -1.16 -0.59 11.51
C ARG A 329 -0.18 -0.92 12.62
N LYS A 330 0.83 -1.74 12.32
CA LYS A 330 1.96 -1.92 13.23
C LYS A 330 2.63 -0.57 13.43
N LYS A 331 2.52 0.00 14.63
CA LYS A 331 3.13 1.28 14.96
C LYS A 331 4.64 1.09 15.10
N ARG A 332 5.44 2.03 14.55
CA ARG A 332 6.90 1.95 14.58
C ARG A 332 7.43 2.06 16.01
N ILE A 333 8.40 1.23 16.34
CA ILE A 333 9.27 1.39 17.48
C ILE A 333 10.62 1.86 16.95
N ILE A 334 11.11 3.01 17.42
CA ILE A 334 12.46 3.47 17.12
C ILE A 334 13.37 3.01 18.24
N VAL A 335 14.51 2.50 17.88
CA VAL A 335 15.59 2.19 18.81
C VAL A 335 16.78 3.11 18.51
N VAL A 336 17.27 3.82 19.51
CA VAL A 336 18.47 4.67 19.39
C VAL A 336 19.49 4.17 20.41
N GLY A 337 20.60 3.59 19.95
CA GLY A 337 21.50 2.96 20.90
C GLY A 337 22.74 2.31 20.28
N SER A 338 23.50 1.62 21.15
CA SER A 338 24.78 0.99 20.82
C SER A 338 24.63 -0.23 19.90
N ILE A 339 25.54 -0.33 18.96
CA ILE A 339 25.69 -1.42 18.00
C ILE A 339 27.09 -2.03 18.19
N ASN A 340 27.18 -3.26 18.63
CA ASN A 340 28.45 -3.89 18.94
C ASN A 340 28.59 -5.27 18.30
N MET A 341 29.83 -5.71 18.17
CA MET A 341 30.15 -7.12 18.08
C MET A 341 30.60 -7.60 19.47
N ASP A 342 29.87 -8.54 20.04
CA ASP A 342 30.18 -9.12 21.35
C ASP A 342 31.16 -10.29 21.17
N ILE A 343 32.32 -10.19 21.84
CA ILE A 343 33.38 -11.19 21.84
C ILE A 343 33.38 -11.85 23.22
N LEU A 344 32.77 -13.03 23.30
CA LEU A 344 32.66 -13.79 24.53
C LEU A 344 33.88 -14.68 24.68
N LEU A 345 34.61 -14.52 25.77
CA LEU A 345 35.81 -15.28 26.14
C LEU A 345 35.50 -16.09 27.40
N THR A 346 35.41 -17.40 27.28
CA THR A 346 35.35 -18.27 28.48
C THR A 346 36.74 -18.48 29.02
N VAL A 347 36.97 -18.11 30.25
CA VAL A 347 38.28 -18.20 30.94
C VAL A 347 38.09 -18.82 32.31
N ASN A 348 39.10 -19.51 32.82
CA ASN A 348 39.05 -20.08 34.18
C ASN A 348 39.07 -18.99 35.27
N ASN A 349 39.93 -17.99 35.10
CA ASN A 349 40.06 -16.84 36.00
C ASN A 349 40.42 -15.59 35.22
N TYR A 350 40.22 -14.41 35.79
CA TYR A 350 40.74 -13.17 35.20
C TYR A 350 42.27 -13.13 35.27
N PRO A 351 42.94 -12.66 34.18
CA PRO A 351 44.39 -12.50 34.23
C PRO A 351 44.77 -11.38 35.20
N GLN A 352 45.80 -11.63 36.04
CA GLN A 352 46.40 -10.59 36.86
C GLN A 352 47.38 -9.75 36.04
N THR A 353 47.78 -8.60 36.57
CA THR A 353 48.74 -7.71 35.88
C THR A 353 50.02 -8.48 35.52
N GLY A 354 50.32 -8.55 34.22
CA GLY A 354 51.46 -9.26 33.66
C GLY A 354 51.25 -10.75 33.38
N GLU A 355 50.04 -11.30 33.63
CA GLU A 355 49.70 -12.68 33.36
C GLU A 355 49.12 -12.85 31.95
N SER A 356 49.46 -13.95 31.28
CA SER A 356 48.82 -14.41 30.04
C SER A 356 48.08 -15.71 30.33
N ILE A 357 46.80 -15.73 29.98
CA ILE A 357 45.94 -16.91 30.13
C ILE A 357 45.40 -17.36 28.78
N SER A 358 45.03 -18.63 28.67
CA SER A 358 44.32 -19.15 27.50
C SER A 358 42.82 -19.14 27.75
N ALA A 359 42.05 -18.67 26.77
CA ALA A 359 40.59 -18.83 26.77
C ALA A 359 40.23 -20.28 26.40
N GLU A 360 39.22 -20.85 27.06
CA GLU A 360 38.68 -22.17 26.75
C GLU A 360 37.84 -22.17 25.48
N SER A 361 37.10 -21.07 25.27
CA SER A 361 36.31 -20.86 24.07
C SER A 361 36.20 -19.38 23.73
N VAL A 362 35.97 -19.10 22.44
CA VAL A 362 35.69 -17.75 21.91
C VAL A 362 34.44 -17.83 21.04
N SER A 363 33.48 -16.96 21.30
CA SER A 363 32.29 -16.76 20.46
C SER A 363 32.21 -15.30 20.06
N ILE A 364 31.94 -15.06 18.78
CA ILE A 364 31.80 -13.72 18.21
C ILE A 364 30.39 -13.60 17.66
N ILE A 365 29.59 -12.75 18.25
CA ILE A 365 28.16 -12.61 17.92
C ILE A 365 27.74 -11.13 17.86
N PRO A 366 26.86 -10.73 16.96
CA PRO A 366 26.26 -9.40 16.99
C PRO A 366 25.53 -9.13 18.29
N GLY A 367 25.74 -7.95 18.86
CA GLY A 367 25.20 -7.54 20.15
C GLY A 367 25.11 -6.01 20.26
N GLY A 368 25.11 -5.54 21.49
CA GLY A 368 24.83 -4.14 21.80
C GLY A 368 23.34 -3.91 22.06
N LYS A 369 23.04 -3.00 23.01
CA LYS A 369 21.66 -2.79 23.50
C LYS A 369 20.72 -2.34 22.42
N GLY A 370 21.20 -1.54 21.47
CA GLY A 370 20.41 -1.11 20.32
C GLY A 370 19.98 -2.28 19.45
N ILE A 371 20.92 -3.18 19.07
CA ILE A 371 20.58 -4.38 18.28
C ILE A 371 19.63 -5.28 19.07
N ASN A 372 19.96 -5.57 20.33
CA ASN A 372 19.21 -6.50 21.16
C ASN A 372 17.74 -6.11 21.27
N GLN A 373 17.48 -4.83 21.56
CA GLN A 373 16.11 -4.29 21.67
C GLN A 373 15.43 -4.20 20.30
N ALA A 374 16.14 -3.82 19.23
CA ALA A 374 15.56 -3.72 17.89
C ALA A 374 15.15 -5.11 17.35
N VAL A 375 16.05 -6.08 17.41
CA VAL A 375 15.77 -7.46 16.96
C VAL A 375 14.72 -8.12 17.86
N GLY A 376 14.78 -7.90 19.17
CA GLY A 376 13.78 -8.41 20.10
C GLY A 376 12.36 -7.91 19.78
N ALA A 377 12.20 -6.61 19.53
CA ALA A 377 10.92 -6.04 19.15
C ALA A 377 10.46 -6.51 17.76
N ALA A 378 11.38 -6.67 16.80
CA ALA A 378 11.05 -7.17 15.46
C ALA A 378 10.60 -8.63 15.47
N LYS A 379 11.27 -9.53 16.21
CA LYS A 379 10.86 -10.93 16.41
C LYS A 379 9.46 -11.05 17.05
N LEU A 380 9.07 -10.07 17.86
CA LEU A 380 7.74 -9.97 18.44
C LEU A 380 6.72 -9.31 17.47
N GLY A 381 7.14 -9.01 16.24
CA GLY A 381 6.27 -8.58 15.17
C GLY A 381 6.05 -7.07 15.08
N ALA A 382 6.82 -6.23 15.80
CA ALA A 382 6.77 -4.78 15.64
C ALA A 382 7.47 -4.32 14.34
N LYS A 383 7.04 -3.15 13.81
CA LYS A 383 7.81 -2.40 12.82
C LYS A 383 8.89 -1.62 13.53
N VAL A 384 10.16 -1.96 13.30
CA VAL A 384 11.29 -1.40 14.04
C VAL A 384 12.24 -0.68 13.12
N SER A 385 12.73 0.50 13.53
CA SER A 385 13.88 1.18 12.91
C SER A 385 14.97 1.38 13.95
N LEU A 386 16.21 1.11 13.57
CA LEU A 386 17.39 1.32 14.40
C LEU A 386 18.17 2.55 13.93
N VAL A 387 18.52 3.43 14.86
CA VAL A 387 19.41 4.56 14.66
C VAL A 387 20.70 4.30 15.45
N GLY A 388 21.83 4.28 14.75
CA GLY A 388 23.13 3.98 15.32
C GLY A 388 24.23 4.03 14.26
N ASN A 389 25.46 3.68 14.64
CA ASN A 389 26.60 3.63 13.72
C ASN A 389 27.28 2.28 13.78
N VAL A 390 27.77 1.80 12.63
CA VAL A 390 28.70 0.66 12.47
C VAL A 390 29.92 1.13 11.71
N GLY A 391 31.03 0.43 11.83
CA GLY A 391 32.22 0.69 11.02
C GLY A 391 32.11 0.10 9.61
N ARG A 392 32.95 0.56 8.70
CA ARG A 392 33.15 -0.09 7.40
C ARG A 392 34.08 -1.26 7.55
N ASP A 393 33.62 -2.30 8.22
CA ASP A 393 34.38 -3.51 8.51
C ASP A 393 33.48 -4.76 8.40
N PHE A 394 34.08 -5.95 8.50
CA PHE A 394 33.36 -7.22 8.43
C PHE A 394 32.26 -7.34 9.51
N ASP A 395 32.53 -6.81 10.70
CA ASP A 395 31.58 -6.80 11.81
C ASP A 395 30.35 -5.96 11.49
N GLY A 396 30.56 -4.78 10.88
CA GLY A 396 29.48 -3.91 10.41
C GLY A 396 28.60 -4.58 9.35
N ASP A 397 29.23 -5.23 8.36
CA ASP A 397 28.48 -5.97 7.32
C ASP A 397 27.66 -7.12 7.90
N MET A 398 28.22 -7.90 8.85
CA MET A 398 27.49 -8.96 9.55
C MET A 398 26.27 -8.41 10.30
N ILE A 399 26.41 -7.29 10.97
CA ILE A 399 25.33 -6.64 11.72
C ILE A 399 24.23 -6.14 10.78
N LEU A 400 24.57 -5.48 9.67
CA LEU A 400 23.59 -4.99 8.70
C LEU A 400 22.79 -6.15 8.07
N ASN A 401 23.46 -7.27 7.76
CA ASN A 401 22.79 -8.48 7.29
C ASN A 401 21.85 -9.05 8.36
N LEU A 402 22.29 -9.14 9.62
CA LEU A 402 21.44 -9.59 10.73
C LEU A 402 20.18 -8.74 10.89
N LEU A 403 20.32 -7.41 10.83
CA LEU A 403 19.18 -6.48 10.92
C LEU A 403 18.20 -6.70 9.79
N HIS A 404 18.70 -6.83 8.56
CA HIS A 404 17.90 -7.15 7.37
C HIS A 404 17.13 -8.47 7.53
N ASP A 405 17.81 -9.54 7.93
CA ASP A 405 17.23 -10.88 8.07
C ASP A 405 16.15 -10.94 9.17
N ASN A 406 16.22 -10.05 10.16
CA ASN A 406 15.21 -9.92 11.21
C ASN A 406 14.16 -8.84 10.92
N GLY A 407 14.15 -8.24 9.71
CA GLY A 407 13.15 -7.25 9.31
C GLY A 407 13.25 -5.92 10.07
N VAL A 408 14.42 -5.57 10.57
CA VAL A 408 14.71 -4.26 11.18
C VAL A 408 15.10 -3.27 10.09
N ASP A 409 14.42 -2.13 10.04
CA ASP A 409 14.78 -1.03 9.16
C ASP A 409 16.10 -0.38 9.65
N ALA A 410 17.18 -0.63 8.93
CA ALA A 410 18.52 -0.13 9.19
C ALA A 410 18.90 1.09 8.34
N THR A 411 17.94 1.76 7.67
CA THR A 411 18.22 2.93 6.81
C THR A 411 18.83 4.10 7.55
N ALA A 412 18.65 4.16 8.86
CA ALA A 412 19.25 5.16 9.76
C ALA A 412 20.50 4.65 10.51
N VAL A 413 21.02 3.48 10.14
CA VAL A 413 22.34 3.01 10.62
C VAL A 413 23.39 3.55 9.66
N HIS A 414 24.27 4.40 10.20
CA HIS A 414 25.35 5.00 9.41
C HIS A 414 26.59 4.10 9.42
N VAL A 415 27.24 3.98 8.26
CA VAL A 415 28.53 3.28 8.13
C VAL A 415 29.64 4.30 8.25
N ASP A 416 30.41 4.23 9.33
CA ASP A 416 31.55 5.10 9.60
C ASP A 416 32.79 4.61 8.82
N GLU A 417 33.44 5.50 8.09
CA GLU A 417 34.60 5.16 7.25
C GLU A 417 35.91 5.12 8.02
N GLU A 418 35.97 5.76 9.19
CA GLU A 418 37.22 5.98 9.94
C GLU A 418 37.30 5.11 11.20
N HIS A 419 36.15 4.73 11.77
CA HIS A 419 36.08 3.99 13.02
C HIS A 419 35.53 2.59 12.79
N SER A 420 36.13 1.60 13.45
CA SER A 420 35.62 0.23 13.43
C SER A 420 34.31 0.10 14.22
N THR A 421 33.55 -0.92 13.90
CA THR A 421 32.35 -1.30 14.66
C THR A 421 32.67 -1.46 16.15
N GLY A 422 31.77 -0.97 17.02
CA GLY A 422 31.90 -1.11 18.47
C GLY A 422 32.05 -2.57 18.90
N LYS A 423 32.78 -2.82 19.97
CA LYS A 423 33.04 -4.18 20.49
C LYS A 423 32.83 -4.26 22.00
N ALA A 424 32.25 -5.37 22.44
CA ALA A 424 32.20 -5.73 23.83
C ALA A 424 33.03 -7.00 24.05
N TYR A 425 34.11 -6.91 24.82
CA TYR A 425 34.92 -8.05 25.24
C TYR A 425 34.35 -8.55 26.57
N ILE A 426 33.68 -9.69 26.52
CA ILE A 426 32.97 -10.28 27.67
C ILE A 426 33.74 -11.48 28.15
N HIS A 427 34.35 -11.38 29.33
CA HIS A 427 35.03 -12.47 29.98
C HIS A 427 34.04 -13.19 30.90
N ILE A 428 33.87 -14.48 30.71
CA ILE A 428 33.01 -15.35 31.54
C ILE A 428 33.90 -16.33 32.29
N GLN A 429 33.85 -16.28 33.60
CA GLN A 429 34.61 -17.23 34.47
C GLN A 429 33.85 -18.53 34.69
N GLY A 430 34.53 -19.57 35.11
CA GLY A 430 33.98 -20.90 35.39
C GLY A 430 32.89 -20.92 36.46
N ASP A 431 32.85 -19.92 37.35
CA ASP A 431 31.81 -19.71 38.37
C ASP A 431 30.60 -18.90 37.85
N GLY A 432 30.65 -18.45 36.59
CA GLY A 432 29.60 -17.67 35.97
C GLY A 432 29.71 -16.14 36.17
N GLU A 433 30.72 -15.67 36.92
CA GLU A 433 30.98 -14.23 37.00
C GLU A 433 31.48 -13.69 35.64
N SER A 434 31.02 -12.50 35.26
CA SER A 434 31.40 -11.86 34.00
C SER A 434 31.95 -10.45 34.20
N GLY A 435 32.95 -10.10 33.39
CA GLY A 435 33.47 -8.75 33.29
C GLY A 435 33.44 -8.30 31.84
N ILE A 436 33.08 -7.03 31.60
CA ILE A 436 32.91 -6.48 30.27
C ILE A 436 33.83 -5.29 30.07
N VAL A 437 34.59 -5.33 28.96
CA VAL A 437 35.37 -4.18 28.47
C VAL A 437 34.74 -3.71 27.18
N LEU A 438 34.30 -2.45 27.15
CA LEU A 438 33.67 -1.85 25.99
C LEU A 438 34.69 -1.03 25.18
N TYR A 439 34.68 -1.22 23.88
CA TYR A 439 35.31 -0.36 22.90
C TYR A 439 34.20 0.29 22.06
N GLY A 440 34.01 1.62 22.20
CA GLY A 440 32.89 2.35 21.58
C GLY A 440 32.94 2.36 20.05
N GLY A 441 34.14 2.55 19.46
CA GLY A 441 34.30 2.57 18.02
C GLY A 441 33.33 3.53 17.35
N ALA A 442 32.61 3.09 16.29
CA ALA A 442 31.64 3.88 15.58
C ALA A 442 30.45 4.37 16.44
N ASN A 443 30.17 3.75 17.60
CA ASN A 443 29.13 4.26 18.51
C ASN A 443 29.49 5.63 19.10
N GLU A 444 30.77 5.98 19.19
CA GLU A 444 31.20 7.29 19.71
C GLU A 444 31.08 8.41 18.69
N THR A 445 30.89 8.06 17.40
CA THR A 445 30.75 9.04 16.30
C THR A 445 29.31 9.38 15.97
N ILE A 446 28.34 8.71 16.59
CA ILE A 446 26.93 9.09 16.45
C ILE A 446 26.75 10.51 16.99
N SER A 447 26.01 11.36 16.28
CA SER A 447 25.87 12.77 16.59
C SER A 447 24.40 13.22 16.61
N ALA A 448 24.15 14.43 17.10
CA ALA A 448 22.83 15.04 17.06
C ALA A 448 22.29 15.17 15.61
N ASP A 449 23.17 15.32 14.62
CA ASP A 449 22.80 15.33 13.20
C ASP A 449 22.25 13.97 12.71
N SER A 450 22.69 12.86 13.29
CA SER A 450 22.15 11.53 13.00
C SER A 450 20.67 11.46 13.37
N ILE A 451 20.29 12.07 14.50
CA ILE A 451 18.89 12.16 14.93
C ILE A 451 18.09 13.10 14.02
N TYR A 452 18.68 14.24 13.64
CA TYR A 452 18.02 15.16 12.70
C TYR A 452 17.72 14.51 11.35
N ARG A 453 18.69 13.79 10.75
CA ARG A 453 18.49 13.05 9.49
C ARG A 453 17.44 11.94 9.61
N SER A 454 17.27 11.39 10.81
CA SER A 454 16.30 10.31 11.09
C SER A 454 14.96 10.82 11.60
N GLU A 455 14.75 12.15 11.66
CA GLU A 455 13.56 12.78 12.26
C GLU A 455 12.25 12.31 11.65
N GLN A 456 12.24 12.02 10.36
CA GLN A 456 11.07 11.47 9.65
C GLN A 456 10.55 10.17 10.28
N LEU A 457 11.42 9.34 10.86
CA LEU A 457 11.04 8.07 11.48
C LEU A 457 10.15 8.27 12.72
N PHE A 458 10.28 9.43 13.40
CA PHE A 458 9.50 9.73 14.60
C PHE A 458 8.05 10.10 14.29
N THR A 459 7.70 10.41 13.03
CA THR A 459 6.34 10.83 12.66
C THR A 459 5.30 9.72 12.81
N ASP A 460 5.67 8.43 12.62
CA ASP A 460 4.81 7.26 12.74
C ASP A 460 5.20 6.34 13.91
N ALA A 461 6.12 6.79 14.77
CA ALA A 461 6.57 6.05 15.93
C ALA A 461 5.64 6.22 17.14
N VAL A 462 5.57 5.17 17.96
CA VAL A 462 4.84 5.19 19.25
C VAL A 462 5.80 5.20 20.41
N PHE A 463 6.90 4.42 20.30
CA PHE A 463 7.93 4.30 21.31
C PHE A 463 9.30 4.58 20.73
N CYS A 464 10.13 5.24 21.55
CA CYS A 464 11.56 5.37 21.36
C CYS A 464 12.27 4.62 22.49
N LEU A 465 12.95 3.53 22.16
CA LEU A 465 13.81 2.80 23.08
C LEU A 465 15.19 3.45 23.02
N LEU A 466 15.65 3.97 24.14
CA LEU A 466 16.87 4.77 24.24
C LEU A 466 17.79 4.19 25.30
N GLN A 467 19.07 4.08 24.98
CA GLN A 467 20.10 3.68 25.94
C GLN A 467 21.19 4.76 26.06
N THR A 468 21.94 4.72 27.16
CA THR A 468 22.97 5.72 27.45
C THR A 468 24.41 5.24 27.13
N GLU A 469 24.56 4.23 26.27
CA GLU A 469 25.88 3.76 25.77
C GLU A 469 26.30 4.47 24.47
N ILE A 470 25.76 5.66 24.24
CA ILE A 470 26.03 6.57 23.13
C ILE A 470 26.29 7.97 23.68
N PRO A 471 26.84 8.92 22.90
CA PRO A 471 27.11 10.27 23.39
C PRO A 471 25.88 10.93 24.00
N MET A 472 26.04 11.57 25.15
CA MET A 472 24.94 12.16 25.93
C MET A 472 24.19 13.27 25.17
N GLU A 473 24.86 13.97 24.26
CA GLU A 473 24.22 14.94 23.36
C GLU A 473 23.18 14.30 22.43
N VAL A 474 23.46 13.05 21.97
CA VAL A 474 22.52 12.28 21.14
C VAL A 474 21.32 11.84 21.98
N VAL A 475 21.55 11.40 23.22
CA VAL A 475 20.48 11.05 24.18
C VAL A 475 19.57 12.26 24.37
N LYS A 476 20.12 13.46 24.64
CA LYS A 476 19.39 14.71 24.80
C LYS A 476 18.58 15.04 23.54
N LYS A 477 19.23 15.02 22.37
CA LYS A 477 18.59 15.32 21.09
C LYS A 477 17.47 14.33 20.75
N THR A 478 17.66 13.04 21.05
CA THR A 478 16.62 12.02 20.87
C THR A 478 15.39 12.29 21.73
N ILE A 479 15.60 12.65 23.02
CA ILE A 479 14.50 13.01 23.93
C ILE A 479 13.74 14.24 23.42
N GLU A 480 14.43 15.28 22.96
CA GLU A 480 13.81 16.48 22.39
C GLU A 480 12.98 16.14 21.15
N THR A 481 13.53 15.32 20.25
CA THR A 481 12.86 14.90 19.01
C THR A 481 11.64 14.03 19.31
N ALA A 482 11.76 13.04 20.18
CA ALA A 482 10.64 12.20 20.59
C ALA A 482 9.48 13.02 21.18
N ARG A 483 9.78 13.99 22.04
CA ARG A 483 8.77 14.93 22.61
C ARG A 483 8.08 15.75 21.51
N LYS A 484 8.84 16.28 20.54
CA LYS A 484 8.29 17.04 19.41
C LYS A 484 7.22 16.28 18.64
N TYR A 485 7.39 14.96 18.50
CA TYR A 485 6.49 14.07 17.77
C TYR A 485 5.53 13.27 18.66
N ASN A 486 5.47 13.56 19.97
CA ASN A 486 4.67 12.83 20.96
C ASN A 486 4.95 11.31 20.97
N VAL A 487 6.21 10.93 20.81
CA VAL A 487 6.67 9.54 20.91
C VAL A 487 7.05 9.25 22.35
N ALA A 488 6.49 8.18 22.93
CA ALA A 488 6.80 7.79 24.31
C ALA A 488 8.24 7.26 24.42
N ILE A 489 8.96 7.67 25.48
CA ILE A 489 10.37 7.39 25.66
C ILE A 489 10.54 6.32 26.74
N MET A 490 11.23 5.22 26.41
CA MET A 490 11.71 4.23 27.34
C MET A 490 13.24 4.34 27.45
N LEU A 491 13.71 4.87 28.57
CA LEU A 491 15.16 5.05 28.82
C LEU A 491 15.72 3.93 29.69
N LYS A 492 16.70 3.20 29.15
CA LYS A 492 17.58 2.27 29.87
C LYS A 492 18.88 2.96 30.22
N PRO A 493 19.13 3.32 31.50
CA PRO A 493 20.38 3.96 31.88
C PRO A 493 21.48 2.91 32.04
N SER A 494 22.36 2.80 31.05
CA SER A 494 23.49 1.84 31.06
C SER A 494 24.79 2.60 31.05
N ALA A 495 25.83 2.02 31.72
CA ALA A 495 27.22 2.49 31.67
C ALA A 495 27.46 3.95 32.11
N VAL A 496 26.46 4.66 32.66
CA VAL A 496 26.60 6.04 33.13
C VAL A 496 26.73 6.12 34.64
N LYS A 497 27.51 7.08 35.15
CA LYS A 497 27.72 7.33 36.59
C LYS A 497 26.63 8.23 37.17
N GLU A 498 26.09 9.14 36.34
CA GLU A 498 25.07 10.11 36.68
C GLU A 498 24.16 10.35 35.50
N ILE A 499 22.96 10.86 35.74
CA ILE A 499 22.02 11.31 34.73
C ILE A 499 21.64 12.75 35.06
N ALA A 500 21.72 13.64 34.04
CA ALA A 500 21.35 15.02 34.25
C ALA A 500 19.87 15.15 34.57
N GLU A 501 19.52 15.84 35.67
CA GLU A 501 18.14 16.00 36.12
C GLU A 501 17.23 16.61 35.07
N GLU A 502 17.77 17.45 34.18
CA GLU A 502 17.04 18.09 33.06
C GLU A 502 16.51 17.08 32.00
N LEU A 503 17.06 15.86 31.96
CA LEU A 503 16.59 14.81 31.06
C LEU A 503 15.38 14.01 31.62
N LEU A 504 15.19 14.04 32.93
CA LEU A 504 14.17 13.24 33.63
C LEU A 504 12.74 13.70 33.35
N PRO A 505 12.41 15.03 33.34
CA PRO A 505 11.05 15.46 33.09
C PRO A 505 10.52 14.98 31.73
N GLY A 506 9.38 14.28 31.74
CA GLY A 506 8.74 13.80 30.51
C GLY A 506 9.29 12.52 29.93
N LEU A 507 10.18 11.80 30.62
CA LEU A 507 10.41 10.39 30.35
C LEU A 507 9.15 9.62 30.70
N ASP A 508 8.64 8.82 29.76
CA ASP A 508 7.47 7.99 29.99
C ASP A 508 7.84 6.77 30.84
N TYR A 509 8.98 6.15 30.53
CA TYR A 509 9.50 5.00 31.26
C TYR A 509 10.98 5.17 31.54
N PHE A 510 11.39 4.99 32.78
CA PHE A 510 12.77 4.90 33.22
C PHE A 510 13.02 3.50 33.78
N ILE A 511 13.92 2.73 33.16
CA ILE A 511 14.04 1.28 33.41
C ILE A 511 15.47 0.92 33.85
N PRO A 512 15.87 1.28 35.08
CA PRO A 512 17.13 0.88 35.68
C PRO A 512 17.06 -0.55 36.25
N ASN A 513 18.21 -1.22 36.37
CA ASN A 513 18.33 -2.34 37.31
C ASN A 513 18.58 -1.80 38.75
N ARG A 514 18.57 -2.70 39.74
CA ARG A 514 18.80 -2.33 41.16
C ARG A 514 20.12 -1.54 41.33
N LYS A 515 21.23 -2.02 40.74
CA LYS A 515 22.55 -1.38 40.85
C LYS A 515 22.56 0.02 40.20
N GLU A 516 21.93 0.16 39.04
CA GLU A 516 21.80 1.45 38.33
C GLU A 516 20.95 2.43 39.12
N LEU A 517 19.78 2.00 39.66
CA LEU A 517 18.93 2.84 40.50
C LEU A 517 19.71 3.43 41.69
N TYR A 518 20.43 2.57 42.40
CA TYR A 518 21.17 2.98 43.60
C TYR A 518 22.36 3.89 43.26
N ARG A 519 22.99 3.72 42.10
CA ARG A 519 24.11 4.53 41.63
C ARG A 519 23.62 5.92 41.16
N LEU A 520 22.50 5.97 40.43
CA LEU A 520 22.01 7.18 39.76
C LEU A 520 21.17 8.07 40.68
N CYS A 521 20.57 7.50 41.72
CA CYS A 521 19.75 8.27 42.65
C CYS A 521 20.63 8.94 43.71
N PRO A 522 20.67 10.29 43.83
CA PRO A 522 21.57 10.99 44.75
C PRO A 522 21.16 10.89 46.21
N ILE A 523 19.92 10.47 46.51
CA ILE A 523 19.47 10.35 47.90
C ILE A 523 19.80 8.97 48.49
N ALA A 524 20.10 8.94 49.78
CA ALA A 524 20.12 7.70 50.55
C ALA A 524 18.69 7.20 50.81
N GLY A 525 18.47 5.91 50.94
CA GLY A 525 17.15 5.36 51.25
C GLY A 525 16.85 4.02 50.61
N THR A 526 15.62 3.56 50.80
CA THR A 526 15.10 2.30 50.26
C THR A 526 14.90 2.38 48.73
N LEU A 527 14.60 1.24 48.13
CA LEU A 527 14.28 1.17 46.69
C LEU A 527 13.07 2.08 46.36
N GLU A 528 12.04 2.02 47.19
CA GLU A 528 10.78 2.78 47.00
C GLU A 528 11.02 4.30 47.12
N GLU A 529 11.86 4.74 48.07
CA GLU A 529 12.24 6.14 48.23
C GLU A 529 13.01 6.67 47.04
N LYS A 530 13.95 5.87 46.53
CA LYS A 530 14.73 6.20 45.34
C LYS A 530 13.84 6.30 44.08
N VAL A 531 12.91 5.36 43.91
CA VAL A 531 11.93 5.40 42.81
C VAL A 531 11.04 6.61 42.94
N ALA A 532 10.55 6.93 44.16
CA ALA A 532 9.76 8.13 44.40
C ALA A 532 10.48 9.43 44.04
N TRP A 533 11.81 9.47 44.23
CA TRP A 533 12.64 10.60 43.83
C TRP A 533 12.59 10.85 42.32
N PHE A 534 12.74 9.80 41.49
CA PHE A 534 12.65 9.91 40.02
C PHE A 534 11.25 10.35 39.57
N LEU A 535 10.19 9.82 40.16
CA LEU A 535 8.81 10.28 39.88
C LEU A 535 8.62 11.76 40.22
N LYS A 536 9.17 12.22 41.38
CA LYS A 536 9.15 13.63 41.77
C LYS A 536 9.92 14.52 40.81
N LYS A 537 10.94 13.98 40.12
CA LYS A 537 11.71 14.68 39.08
C LYS A 537 11.01 14.66 37.70
N GLY A 538 9.79 14.13 37.59
CA GLY A 538 8.95 14.21 36.39
C GLY A 538 8.98 13.00 35.48
N VAL A 539 9.61 11.89 35.89
CA VAL A 539 9.44 10.58 35.22
C VAL A 539 8.02 10.07 35.46
N LYS A 540 7.32 9.59 34.43
CA LYS A 540 5.94 9.10 34.57
C LYS A 540 5.85 7.71 35.19
N THR A 541 6.75 6.79 34.76
CA THR A 541 6.79 5.40 35.22
C THR A 541 8.22 4.98 35.48
N VAL A 542 8.50 4.46 36.65
CA VAL A 542 9.80 3.84 36.97
C VAL A 542 9.60 2.34 37.08
N ILE A 543 10.41 1.55 36.36
CA ILE A 543 10.42 0.09 36.40
C ILE A 543 11.83 -0.34 36.80
N VAL A 544 11.98 -0.92 37.96
CA VAL A 544 13.28 -1.45 38.43
C VAL A 544 13.34 -2.93 38.17
N THR A 545 14.25 -3.39 37.32
CA THR A 545 14.47 -4.82 37.12
C THR A 545 15.33 -5.37 38.26
N LEU A 546 14.96 -6.54 38.79
CA LEU A 546 15.47 -7.09 40.04
C LEU A 546 16.00 -8.52 39.88
N ASP A 547 16.54 -8.82 38.71
CA ASP A 547 17.10 -10.16 38.36
C ASP A 547 16.06 -11.28 38.63
N SER A 548 16.39 -12.22 39.52
CA SER A 548 15.53 -13.34 39.93
C SER A 548 14.28 -12.92 40.70
N ASP A 549 14.23 -11.69 41.24
CA ASP A 549 13.10 -11.18 42.02
C ASP A 549 12.01 -10.57 41.13
N GLY A 550 12.27 -10.46 39.81
CA GLY A 550 11.32 -9.89 38.84
C GLY A 550 11.46 -8.38 38.63
N CYS A 551 10.42 -7.59 38.84
CA CYS A 551 10.52 -6.13 38.75
C CYS A 551 9.59 -5.42 39.75
N TYR A 552 9.98 -4.21 40.14
CA TYR A 552 9.18 -3.27 40.90
C TYR A 552 8.77 -2.12 39.99
N VAL A 553 7.49 -1.82 39.97
CA VAL A 553 6.89 -0.78 39.08
C VAL A 553 6.16 0.25 39.93
N ARG A 554 6.40 1.52 39.64
CA ARG A 554 5.68 2.63 40.28
C ARG A 554 5.37 3.75 39.30
N THR A 555 4.13 4.21 39.39
CA THR A 555 3.61 5.42 38.72
C THR A 555 3.12 6.41 39.76
N SER A 556 2.49 7.51 39.34
CA SER A 556 1.76 8.41 40.27
C SER A 556 0.52 7.77 40.89
N GLU A 557 -0.05 6.74 40.26
CA GLU A 557 -1.35 6.17 40.62
C GLU A 557 -1.26 4.84 41.34
N TYR A 558 -0.23 4.03 41.06
CA TYR A 558 -0.05 2.73 41.67
C TYR A 558 1.41 2.31 41.78
N GLU A 559 1.68 1.36 42.70
CA GLU A 559 2.93 0.64 42.79
C GLU A 559 2.68 -0.86 42.94
N ARG A 560 3.54 -1.68 42.34
CA ARG A 560 3.39 -3.13 42.37
C ARG A 560 4.71 -3.85 42.12
N TRP A 561 4.86 -5.00 42.80
CA TRP A 561 5.89 -5.97 42.54
C TRP A 561 5.37 -7.06 41.60
N PHE A 562 6.14 -7.38 40.58
CA PHE A 562 5.85 -8.47 39.64
C PHE A 562 6.97 -9.51 39.80
N PRO A 563 6.64 -10.76 40.18
CA PRO A 563 7.65 -11.80 40.35
C PRO A 563 8.29 -12.19 39.01
N ALA A 564 9.52 -12.65 39.03
CA ALA A 564 10.13 -13.29 37.87
C ALA A 564 9.41 -14.59 37.51
N VAL A 565 9.58 -15.02 36.26
CA VAL A 565 9.11 -16.33 35.80
C VAL A 565 10.15 -17.39 36.18
N ASP A 566 9.78 -18.28 37.10
CA ASP A 566 10.70 -19.24 37.73
C ASP A 566 10.87 -20.59 36.99
N ILE A 567 10.21 -20.74 35.83
CA ILE A 567 10.28 -21.96 35.02
C ILE A 567 11.57 -22.10 34.22
N PHE A 568 12.35 -21.02 34.09
CA PHE A 568 13.57 -21.00 33.31
C PHE A 568 14.81 -21.26 34.18
N LYS A 569 15.71 -22.07 33.65
CA LYS A 569 17.04 -22.28 34.25
C LYS A 569 18.03 -21.36 33.53
N PRO A 570 18.55 -20.31 34.18
CA PRO A 570 19.48 -19.39 33.53
C PRO A 570 20.79 -20.07 33.14
N ILE A 571 21.25 -19.78 31.91
CA ILE A 571 22.55 -20.14 31.36
C ILE A 571 23.38 -18.87 31.16
N ASP A 572 22.76 -17.83 30.56
CA ASP A 572 23.39 -16.53 30.28
C ASP A 572 22.36 -15.43 30.53
N THR A 573 22.63 -14.56 31.50
CA THR A 573 21.71 -13.48 31.88
C THR A 573 21.91 -12.19 31.05
N THR A 574 22.90 -12.20 30.16
CA THR A 574 23.18 -11.07 29.28
C THR A 574 21.96 -10.77 28.37
N GLY A 575 21.56 -9.52 28.29
CA GLY A 575 20.46 -9.10 27.43
C GLY A 575 19.04 -9.34 27.97
N ALA A 576 18.85 -9.93 29.15
CA ALA A 576 17.54 -10.14 29.75
C ALA A 576 16.74 -8.83 29.88
N ALA A 577 17.40 -7.73 30.27
CA ALA A 577 16.79 -6.41 30.35
C ALA A 577 16.41 -5.86 28.95
N ASP A 578 17.17 -6.19 27.89
CA ASP A 578 16.87 -5.77 26.52
C ASP A 578 15.64 -6.52 25.99
N ALA A 579 15.57 -7.85 26.25
CA ALA A 579 14.39 -8.65 25.91
C ALA A 579 13.14 -8.17 26.66
N PHE A 580 13.28 -7.81 27.95
CA PHE A 580 12.21 -7.20 28.75
C PHE A 580 11.68 -5.91 28.11
N ILE A 581 12.58 -4.96 27.80
CA ILE A 581 12.21 -3.66 27.26
C ILE A 581 11.57 -3.80 25.87
N ALA A 582 12.14 -4.66 25.02
CA ALA A 582 11.59 -4.93 23.69
C ALA A 582 10.16 -5.47 23.76
N ALA A 583 9.92 -6.48 24.60
CA ALA A 583 8.60 -7.06 24.79
C ALA A 583 7.62 -6.06 25.41
N LEU A 584 8.03 -5.33 26.45
CA LEU A 584 7.20 -4.30 27.07
C LEU A 584 6.74 -3.25 26.04
N ALA A 585 7.66 -2.73 25.23
CA ALA A 585 7.36 -1.74 24.21
C ALA A 585 6.38 -2.28 23.17
N VAL A 586 6.55 -3.52 22.70
CA VAL A 586 5.66 -4.14 21.71
C VAL A 586 4.25 -4.26 22.27
N PHE A 587 4.06 -4.85 23.45
CA PHE A 587 2.73 -5.07 23.99
C PHE A 587 2.02 -3.78 24.43
N LEU A 588 2.75 -2.77 24.90
CA LEU A 588 2.20 -1.44 25.15
C LEU A 588 1.83 -0.74 23.83
N SER A 589 2.61 -0.93 22.75
CA SER A 589 2.26 -0.38 21.43
C SER A 589 0.97 -0.96 20.84
N GLU A 590 0.61 -2.15 21.27
CA GLU A 590 -0.64 -2.85 20.95
C GLU A 590 -1.80 -2.48 21.91
N GLN A 591 -1.61 -1.44 22.73
CA GLN A 591 -2.61 -0.90 23.67
C GLN A 591 -2.96 -1.84 24.85
N LYS A 592 -2.13 -2.84 25.15
CA LYS A 592 -2.25 -3.54 26.42
C LYS A 592 -1.97 -2.59 27.58
N SER A 593 -2.66 -2.79 28.70
CA SER A 593 -2.34 -2.04 29.92
C SER A 593 -0.93 -2.39 30.40
N LEU A 594 -0.31 -1.51 31.20
CA LEU A 594 1.01 -1.79 31.77
C LEU A 594 1.03 -3.09 32.58
N SER A 595 -0.03 -3.34 33.38
CA SER A 595 -0.19 -4.58 34.15
C SER A 595 -0.30 -5.84 33.27
N ASP A 596 -0.87 -5.73 32.09
CA ASP A 596 -1.02 -6.86 31.17
C ASP A 596 0.22 -7.07 30.30
N ALA A 597 0.98 -6.02 30.01
CA ALA A 597 2.24 -6.11 29.22
C ALA A 597 3.42 -6.66 30.02
N LEU A 598 3.48 -6.37 31.32
CA LEU A 598 4.60 -6.77 32.19
C LEU A 598 4.83 -8.29 32.29
N PRO A 599 3.80 -9.15 32.40
CA PRO A 599 3.99 -10.60 32.38
C PRO A 599 4.70 -11.10 31.10
N TYR A 600 4.34 -10.58 29.93
CA TYR A 600 5.01 -10.91 28.68
C TYR A 600 6.47 -10.45 28.66
N ALA A 601 6.74 -9.25 29.18
CA ALA A 601 8.10 -8.73 29.30
C ALA A 601 8.98 -9.57 30.23
N LEU A 602 8.45 -9.98 31.38
CA LEU A 602 9.14 -10.87 32.33
C LEU A 602 9.37 -12.25 31.74
N TYR A 603 8.41 -12.80 31.00
CA TYR A 603 8.56 -14.06 30.31
C TYR A 603 9.67 -14.00 29.25
N ALA A 604 9.65 -12.96 28.39
CA ALA A 604 10.68 -12.74 27.38
C ALA A 604 12.09 -12.59 27.99
N ALA A 605 12.19 -11.87 29.10
CA ALA A 605 13.43 -11.74 29.87
C ALA A 605 13.91 -13.10 30.40
N GLY A 606 13.03 -13.86 31.05
CA GLY A 606 13.37 -15.20 31.56
C GLY A 606 13.78 -16.16 30.44
N PHE A 607 13.04 -16.20 29.35
CA PHE A 607 13.35 -17.03 28.18
C PHE A 607 14.74 -16.70 27.59
N SER A 608 15.08 -15.41 27.47
CA SER A 608 16.37 -14.99 26.91
C SER A 608 17.56 -15.47 27.72
N THR A 609 17.39 -15.83 28.99
CA THR A 609 18.47 -16.37 29.84
C THR A 609 18.81 -17.85 29.59
N THR A 610 18.00 -18.56 28.81
CA THR A 610 18.12 -20.01 28.61
C THR A 610 19.18 -20.44 27.60
N ARG A 611 19.83 -19.50 26.92
CA ARG A 611 20.84 -19.76 25.88
C ARG A 611 21.98 -18.75 25.97
N VAL A 612 23.14 -19.15 25.44
CA VAL A 612 24.31 -18.26 25.33
C VAL A 612 24.08 -17.26 24.16
N GLY A 613 24.37 -15.99 24.40
CA GLY A 613 24.28 -14.91 23.45
C GLY A 613 22.86 -14.32 23.32
N VAL A 614 22.77 -13.00 23.15
CA VAL A 614 21.50 -12.29 23.28
C VAL A 614 20.58 -12.54 22.08
N VAL A 615 21.02 -12.21 20.85
CA VAL A 615 20.16 -12.29 19.65
C VAL A 615 19.62 -13.70 19.38
N PRO A 616 20.42 -14.79 19.54
CA PRO A 616 19.91 -16.16 19.39
C PRO A 616 18.90 -16.57 20.47
N SER A 617 18.92 -15.93 21.64
CA SER A 617 18.04 -16.23 22.77
C SER A 617 16.74 -15.44 22.80
N LEU A 618 16.58 -14.42 21.93
CA LEU A 618 15.37 -13.61 21.86
C LEU A 618 14.18 -14.43 21.35
N ILE A 619 13.09 -14.40 22.11
CA ILE A 619 11.87 -15.13 21.82
C ILE A 619 11.10 -14.52 20.64
N ASP A 620 10.49 -15.36 19.81
CA ASP A 620 9.55 -14.92 18.78
C ASP A 620 8.11 -14.82 19.29
N ARG A 621 7.27 -14.14 18.51
CA ARG A 621 5.88 -13.87 18.87
C ARG A 621 5.05 -15.14 19.10
N ALA A 622 5.19 -16.12 18.20
CA ALA A 622 4.38 -17.34 18.24
C ALA A 622 4.70 -18.16 19.49
N THR A 623 5.99 -18.30 19.82
CA THR A 623 6.44 -18.99 21.03
C THR A 623 5.95 -18.28 22.28
N LEU A 624 6.07 -16.94 22.35
CA LEU A 624 5.66 -16.17 23.53
C LEU A 624 4.15 -16.28 23.78
N GLU A 625 3.33 -16.18 22.75
CA GLU A 625 1.86 -16.29 22.88
C GLU A 625 1.40 -17.69 23.29
N GLN A 626 2.04 -18.73 22.81
CA GLN A 626 1.72 -20.11 23.22
C GLN A 626 2.02 -20.39 24.69
N CYS A 627 2.96 -19.68 25.28
CA CYS A 627 3.44 -19.95 26.63
C CYS A 627 2.82 -19.02 27.71
N CYS A 628 2.24 -17.89 27.31
CA CYS A 628 1.66 -16.91 28.22
C CYS A 628 0.11 -16.92 28.28
N ILE A 629 -0.52 -18.00 27.75
CA ILE A 629 -1.98 -18.19 27.82
C ILE A 629 -2.35 -18.90 29.12
#